data_0575aed05252eed94e1d223aba65ba78
#
_entry.id   0575aed05252eed94e1d223aba65ba78
#
_cell.length_a   1.000
_cell.length_b   1.000
_cell.length_c   1.000
_cell.angle_alpha   90.00
_cell.angle_beta   90.00
_cell.angle_gamma   90.00
#
_symmetry.space_group_name_H-M   'P 1'
#
loop_
_entity.id
_entity.type
_entity.pdbx_description
1 polymer ?
#
loop_
_entity_poly.entity_id
_entity_poly.type
_entity_poly.pdbx_seq_one_letter_code
_entity_poly.pdbx_strand_id
1 'polypeptide(L)'
;THVAMESTGVYWKPVFNVLEEHFEVLVCNAYHVKQIRGRKTDRKDCEWLAQLLQYGLLRGSFVPPRPLRELRDLTRMRSSLAEDHTKVVNRIQKVLEDANIKLASVVTDIMGVSGRDILEALARGETDPEVLAQLARRQLRGKIPELREALYGHVTEHHRFLLRRLLRKARDLEAEMAELEERIEWVLSSQELAQVAEKTQSVPFPKAVELLDTVPGVNKTAA
;
A
#
# COMPACT_ATOMS: atom_id res chain seq x y z
N THR A 1 -0.39 -22.69 30.31
CA THR A 1 0.80 -23.27 29.69
C THR A 1 1.35 -22.31 28.66
N HIS A 2 2.69 -22.15 28.66
CA HIS A 2 3.40 -21.16 27.82
C HIS A 2 4.05 -21.87 26.63
N VAL A 3 4.14 -21.18 25.50
CA VAL A 3 4.86 -21.63 24.30
C VAL A 3 5.78 -20.51 23.85
N ALA A 4 7.03 -20.84 23.52
CA ALA A 4 7.97 -19.89 22.94
C ALA A 4 8.28 -20.27 21.49
N MET A 5 8.38 -19.28 20.61
CA MET A 5 8.78 -19.46 19.22
C MET A 5 9.66 -18.30 18.75
N GLU A 6 10.53 -18.59 17.80
CA GLU A 6 11.40 -17.59 17.19
C GLU A 6 10.70 -16.87 16.03
N SER A 7 10.84 -15.55 15.95
CA SER A 7 10.26 -14.72 14.88
C SER A 7 11.06 -14.79 13.59
N THR A 8 11.19 -15.99 13.00
CA THR A 8 11.91 -16.18 11.73
C THR A 8 10.99 -15.94 10.54
N GLY A 9 11.23 -14.86 9.80
CA GLY A 9 10.45 -14.50 8.63
C GLY A 9 8.93 -14.41 8.91
N VAL A 10 8.11 -15.07 8.10
CA VAL A 10 6.64 -15.13 8.26
C VAL A 10 6.17 -16.47 8.84
N TYR A 11 7.05 -17.44 9.04
CA TYR A 11 6.72 -18.83 9.38
C TYR A 11 6.11 -19.00 10.78
N TRP A 12 6.37 -18.07 11.69
CA TRP A 12 5.79 -18.08 13.03
C TRP A 12 4.30 -17.73 13.04
N LYS A 13 3.80 -16.94 12.06
CA LYS A 13 2.43 -16.44 12.02
C LYS A 13 1.36 -17.53 12.02
N PRO A 14 1.41 -18.56 11.13
CA PRO A 14 0.39 -19.64 11.13
C PRO A 14 0.35 -20.39 12.44
N VAL A 15 1.53 -20.68 13.03
CA VAL A 15 1.62 -21.41 14.30
C VAL A 15 1.08 -20.56 15.44
N PHE A 16 1.44 -19.27 15.48
CA PHE A 16 0.92 -18.32 16.45
C PHE A 16 -0.60 -18.24 16.41
N ASN A 17 -1.19 -18.07 15.22
CA ASN A 17 -2.62 -17.93 15.05
C ASN A 17 -3.43 -19.16 15.54
N VAL A 18 -2.83 -20.37 15.51
CA VAL A 18 -3.45 -21.59 16.03
C VAL A 18 -3.29 -21.68 17.56
N LEU A 19 -2.17 -21.24 18.07
CA LEU A 19 -1.84 -21.41 19.48
C LEU A 19 -2.31 -20.28 20.39
N GLU A 20 -2.49 -19.06 19.87
CA GLU A 20 -2.83 -17.87 20.68
C GLU A 20 -4.16 -17.97 21.44
N GLU A 21 -5.11 -18.82 20.97
CA GLU A 21 -6.38 -19.04 21.64
C GLU A 21 -6.28 -19.97 22.85
N HIS A 22 -5.25 -20.81 22.90
CA HIS A 22 -5.11 -21.89 23.90
C HIS A 22 -3.92 -21.72 24.82
N PHE A 23 -2.91 -20.94 24.42
CA PHE A 23 -1.63 -20.81 25.11
C PHE A 23 -1.21 -19.36 25.21
N GLU A 24 -0.40 -19.07 26.22
CA GLU A 24 0.36 -17.84 26.27
C GLU A 24 1.60 -18.00 25.38
N VAL A 25 1.60 -17.33 24.22
CA VAL A 25 2.62 -17.50 23.20
C VAL A 25 3.61 -16.35 23.22
N LEU A 26 4.88 -16.64 23.48
CA LEU A 26 5.98 -15.69 23.38
C LEU A 26 6.64 -15.82 22.01
N VAL A 27 6.55 -14.77 21.20
CA VAL A 27 7.31 -14.66 19.94
C VAL A 27 8.60 -13.91 20.23
N CYS A 28 9.74 -14.60 20.16
CA CYS A 28 11.03 -14.05 20.53
C CYS A 28 11.83 -13.62 19.31
N ASN A 29 12.54 -12.48 19.41
CA ASN A 29 13.42 -12.04 18.33
C ASN A 29 14.64 -12.98 18.24
N ALA A 30 14.84 -13.56 17.04
CA ALA A 30 15.96 -14.45 16.72
C ALA A 30 17.33 -13.88 17.10
N TYR A 31 17.53 -12.57 16.95
CA TYR A 31 18.78 -11.91 17.31
C TYR A 31 19.04 -11.97 18.82
N HIS A 32 18.02 -11.74 19.65
CA HIS A 32 18.17 -11.80 21.10
C HIS A 32 18.40 -13.24 21.61
N VAL A 33 17.69 -14.20 21.02
CA VAL A 33 17.88 -15.63 21.36
C VAL A 33 19.29 -16.09 21.03
N LYS A 34 19.88 -15.64 19.93
CA LYS A 34 21.24 -15.96 19.49
C LYS A 34 22.35 -15.36 20.38
N GLN A 35 22.06 -14.27 21.08
CA GLN A 35 23.04 -13.66 22.01
C GLN A 35 23.22 -14.47 23.29
N ILE A 36 22.28 -15.32 23.64
CA ILE A 36 22.38 -16.18 24.82
C ILE A 36 23.26 -17.38 24.44
N ARG A 37 24.40 -17.50 25.10
CA ARG A 37 25.43 -18.53 24.78
C ARG A 37 24.88 -19.95 24.95
N GLY A 38 24.90 -20.77 23.89
CA GLY A 38 24.52 -22.19 23.88
C GLY A 38 25.00 -22.91 22.63
N ARG A 39 24.96 -24.27 22.63
CA ARG A 39 25.38 -25.09 21.48
C ARG A 39 24.24 -25.25 20.44
N LYS A 40 24.55 -25.00 19.19
CA LYS A 40 23.66 -24.97 18.04
C LYS A 40 23.45 -26.33 17.36
N THR A 41 22.23 -26.86 17.41
CA THR A 41 21.64 -27.78 16.42
C THR A 41 20.13 -27.59 16.46
N ASP A 42 19.40 -27.73 15.37
CA ASP A 42 17.94 -27.41 15.27
C ASP A 42 17.10 -28.11 16.35
N ARG A 43 17.41 -29.34 16.69
CA ARG A 43 16.75 -30.10 17.78
C ARG A 43 17.10 -29.55 19.17
N LYS A 44 18.31 -29.10 19.35
CA LYS A 44 18.79 -28.45 20.61
C LYS A 44 18.29 -27.02 20.74
N ASP A 45 17.90 -26.37 19.61
CA ASP A 45 17.36 -25.02 19.64
C ASP A 45 15.94 -25.01 20.26
N CYS A 46 15.10 -26.02 20.00
CA CYS A 46 13.79 -26.16 20.67
C CYS A 46 13.92 -26.47 22.15
N GLU A 47 14.81 -27.39 22.54
CA GLU A 47 15.12 -27.73 23.95
C GLU A 47 15.65 -26.51 24.67
N TRP A 48 16.55 -25.75 24.02
CA TRP A 48 17.13 -24.53 24.54
C TRP A 48 16.10 -23.43 24.73
N LEU A 49 15.20 -23.20 23.76
CA LEU A 49 14.11 -22.26 23.92
C LEU A 49 13.18 -22.64 25.08
N ALA A 50 12.88 -23.93 25.25
CA ALA A 50 12.05 -24.40 26.34
C ALA A 50 12.74 -24.18 27.72
N GLN A 51 14.03 -24.39 27.81
CA GLN A 51 14.81 -24.10 29.03
C GLN A 51 14.86 -22.61 29.35
N LEU A 52 15.10 -21.76 28.33
CA LEU A 52 15.09 -20.31 28.49
C LEU A 52 13.71 -19.79 28.93
N LEU A 53 12.63 -20.36 28.37
CA LEU A 53 11.26 -20.06 28.78
C LEU A 53 11.03 -20.45 30.24
N GLN A 54 11.45 -21.64 30.64
CA GLN A 54 11.31 -22.14 32.01
C GLN A 54 12.03 -21.25 33.04
N TYR A 55 13.18 -20.71 32.68
CA TYR A 55 13.96 -19.81 33.55
C TYR A 55 13.53 -18.33 33.43
N GLY A 56 12.51 -17.99 32.61
CA GLY A 56 12.05 -16.61 32.43
C GLY A 56 13.07 -15.71 31.73
N LEU A 57 14.01 -16.27 30.95
CA LEU A 57 15.09 -15.54 30.28
C LEU A 57 14.71 -15.05 28.88
N LEU A 58 13.51 -15.43 28.38
CA LEU A 58 13.02 -14.99 27.08
C LEU A 58 12.29 -13.66 27.20
N ARG A 59 12.63 -12.74 26.30
CA ARG A 59 11.89 -11.50 26.11
C ARG A 59 10.99 -11.62 24.89
N GLY A 60 9.67 -11.64 25.11
CA GLY A 60 8.68 -11.66 24.05
C GLY A 60 8.63 -10.33 23.28
N SER A 61 8.48 -10.42 21.97
CA SER A 61 8.12 -9.28 21.13
C SER A 61 6.62 -9.02 21.24
N PHE A 62 6.22 -7.76 21.18
CA PHE A 62 4.80 -7.43 21.13
C PHE A 62 4.19 -7.92 19.82
N VAL A 63 3.19 -8.77 19.90
CA VAL A 63 2.36 -9.20 18.77
C VAL A 63 1.01 -8.49 18.92
N PRO A 64 0.63 -7.61 17.96
CA PRO A 64 -0.65 -6.94 18.04
C PRO A 64 -1.82 -7.92 18.05
N PRO A 65 -2.96 -7.58 18.68
CA PRO A 65 -4.19 -8.36 18.57
C PRO A 65 -4.60 -8.60 17.12
N ARG A 66 -5.33 -9.69 16.88
CA ARG A 66 -5.70 -10.15 15.53
C ARG A 66 -6.33 -9.06 14.64
N PRO A 67 -7.32 -8.26 15.11
CA PRO A 67 -7.91 -7.21 14.27
C PRO A 67 -6.89 -6.18 13.79
N LEU A 68 -5.88 -5.86 14.63
CA LEU A 68 -4.80 -4.97 14.25
C LEU A 68 -3.82 -5.59 13.25
N ARG A 69 -3.57 -6.90 13.35
CA ARG A 69 -2.73 -7.60 12.36
C ARG A 69 -3.40 -7.60 10.98
N GLU A 70 -4.70 -7.88 10.95
CA GLU A 70 -5.51 -7.86 9.72
C GLU A 70 -5.55 -6.45 9.10
N LEU A 71 -5.76 -5.41 9.89
CA LEU A 71 -5.69 -4.02 9.43
C LEU A 71 -4.32 -3.67 8.84
N ARG A 72 -3.23 -4.08 9.49
CA ARG A 72 -1.87 -3.86 8.97
C ARG A 72 -1.61 -4.59 7.66
N ASP A 73 -2.16 -5.77 7.46
CA ASP A 73 -2.01 -6.50 6.20
C ASP A 73 -2.78 -5.80 5.07
N LEU A 74 -4.00 -5.30 5.32
CA LEU A 74 -4.78 -4.50 4.38
C LEU A 74 -4.06 -3.19 3.98
N THR A 75 -3.58 -2.44 4.96
CA THR A 75 -2.87 -1.17 4.69
C THR A 75 -1.56 -1.38 3.94
N ARG A 76 -0.82 -2.45 4.22
CA ARG A 76 0.39 -2.81 3.45
C ARG A 76 0.06 -3.21 2.01
N MET A 77 -1.00 -3.97 1.81
CA MET A 77 -1.45 -4.35 0.47
C MET A 77 -1.85 -3.12 -0.33
N ARG A 78 -2.64 -2.22 0.27
CA ARG A 78 -3.02 -0.94 -0.36
C ARG A 78 -1.79 -0.11 -0.75
N SER A 79 -0.78 -0.03 0.13
CA SER A 79 0.48 0.69 -0.17
C SER A 79 1.23 0.06 -1.34
N SER A 80 1.29 -1.27 -1.41
CA SER A 80 1.92 -1.98 -2.53
C SER A 80 1.21 -1.72 -3.85
N LEU A 81 -0.14 -1.69 -3.87
CA LEU A 81 -0.92 -1.35 -5.06
C LEU A 81 -0.69 0.11 -5.51
N ALA A 82 -0.54 1.05 -4.58
CA ALA A 82 -0.21 2.44 -4.88
C ALA A 82 1.18 2.58 -5.53
N GLU A 83 2.16 1.80 -5.06
CA GLU A 83 3.48 1.74 -5.71
C GLU A 83 3.38 1.16 -7.13
N ASP A 84 2.60 0.11 -7.33
CA ASP A 84 2.40 -0.49 -8.64
C ASP A 84 1.63 0.46 -9.58
N HIS A 85 0.64 1.20 -9.09
CA HIS A 85 -0.02 2.25 -9.84
C HIS A 85 0.99 3.32 -10.29
N THR A 86 1.85 3.79 -9.39
CA THR A 86 2.92 4.75 -9.73
C THR A 86 3.85 4.22 -10.83
N LYS A 87 4.22 2.94 -10.77
CA LYS A 87 5.02 2.30 -11.83
C LYS A 87 4.30 2.29 -13.18
N VAL A 88 2.98 2.09 -13.19
CA VAL A 88 2.15 2.14 -14.41
C VAL A 88 2.11 3.56 -14.96
N VAL A 89 1.87 4.57 -14.13
CA VAL A 89 1.87 5.99 -14.53
C VAL A 89 3.21 6.39 -15.15
N ASN A 90 4.33 5.98 -14.55
CA ASN A 90 5.66 6.22 -15.09
C ASN A 90 5.88 5.55 -16.46
N ARG A 91 5.26 4.37 -16.69
CA ARG A 91 5.30 3.73 -18.02
C ARG A 91 4.46 4.50 -19.04
N ILE A 92 3.29 5.05 -18.65
CA ILE A 92 2.50 5.92 -19.52
C ILE A 92 3.33 7.13 -19.94
N GLN A 93 4.00 7.79 -18.99
CA GLN A 93 4.89 8.92 -19.29
C GLN A 93 5.99 8.55 -20.29
N LYS A 94 6.62 7.38 -20.14
CA LYS A 94 7.64 6.91 -21.09
C LYS A 94 7.10 6.70 -22.50
N VAL A 95 5.87 6.18 -22.63
CA VAL A 95 5.20 6.03 -23.94
C VAL A 95 4.91 7.39 -24.56
N LEU A 96 4.49 8.38 -23.76
CA LEU A 96 4.28 9.75 -24.23
C LEU A 96 5.59 10.41 -24.67
N GLU A 97 6.66 10.25 -23.89
CA GLU A 97 7.97 10.78 -24.24
C GLU A 97 8.51 10.18 -25.56
N ASP A 98 8.33 8.87 -25.76
CA ASP A 98 8.70 8.19 -27.02
C ASP A 98 7.90 8.72 -28.21
N ALA A 99 6.64 9.09 -28.00
CA ALA A 99 5.78 9.74 -29.00
C ALA A 99 6.04 11.25 -29.14
N ASN A 100 7.02 11.84 -28.42
CA ASN A 100 7.28 13.27 -28.30
C ASN A 100 6.10 14.09 -27.77
N ILE A 101 5.24 13.51 -26.94
CA ILE A 101 4.13 14.19 -26.24
C ILE A 101 4.60 14.64 -24.88
N LYS A 102 4.64 15.94 -24.63
CA LYS A 102 5.17 16.55 -23.37
C LYS A 102 4.07 16.90 -22.38
N LEU A 103 3.03 16.06 -22.26
CA LEU A 103 1.86 16.34 -21.43
C LEU A 103 2.24 16.66 -19.97
N ALA A 104 3.19 15.95 -19.39
CA ALA A 104 3.64 16.16 -18.02
C ALA A 104 4.32 17.52 -17.76
N SER A 105 4.74 18.23 -18.79
CA SER A 105 5.31 19.58 -18.64
C SER A 105 4.26 20.66 -18.33
N VAL A 106 3.00 20.40 -18.70
CA VAL A 106 1.87 21.33 -18.54
C VAL A 106 0.90 20.87 -17.47
N VAL A 107 0.68 19.55 -17.38
CA VAL A 107 -0.28 18.89 -16.48
C VAL A 107 0.48 18.28 -15.30
N THR A 108 0.20 18.75 -14.10
CA THR A 108 0.86 18.26 -12.86
C THR A 108 0.53 16.78 -12.61
N ASP A 109 -0.73 16.38 -12.84
CA ASP A 109 -1.18 15.00 -12.71
C ASP A 109 -1.80 14.53 -14.04
N ILE A 110 -1.07 13.70 -14.76
CA ILE A 110 -1.52 13.14 -16.04
C ILE A 110 -2.66 12.12 -15.88
N MET A 111 -2.88 11.58 -14.69
CA MET A 111 -4.00 10.68 -14.38
C MET A 111 -5.21 11.42 -13.80
N GLY A 112 -5.12 12.73 -13.57
CA GLY A 112 -6.26 13.57 -13.24
C GLY A 112 -7.26 13.68 -14.39
N VAL A 113 -8.43 14.26 -14.13
CA VAL A 113 -9.59 14.25 -15.06
C VAL A 113 -9.22 14.66 -16.49
N SER A 114 -8.58 15.83 -16.65
CA SER A 114 -8.22 16.32 -18.00
C SER A 114 -7.09 15.50 -18.63
N GLY A 115 -6.08 15.10 -17.85
CA GLY A 115 -4.98 14.28 -18.35
C GLY A 115 -5.50 12.92 -18.85
N ARG A 116 -6.39 12.31 -18.10
CA ARG A 116 -7.03 11.03 -18.46
C ARG A 116 -7.89 11.16 -19.72
N ASP A 117 -8.72 12.20 -19.84
CA ASP A 117 -9.51 12.44 -21.05
C ASP A 117 -8.62 12.57 -22.30
N ILE A 118 -7.50 13.29 -22.19
CA ILE A 118 -6.51 13.42 -23.26
C ILE A 118 -5.83 12.08 -23.59
N LEU A 119 -5.37 11.34 -22.58
CA LEU A 119 -4.74 10.03 -22.75
C LEU A 119 -5.68 9.01 -23.41
N GLU A 120 -6.95 9.01 -23.03
CA GLU A 120 -7.96 8.14 -23.64
C GLU A 120 -8.27 8.55 -25.09
N ALA A 121 -8.30 9.85 -25.41
CA ALA A 121 -8.48 10.34 -26.77
C ALA A 121 -7.28 9.93 -27.66
N LEU A 122 -6.04 10.11 -27.18
CA LEU A 122 -4.83 9.61 -27.85
C LEU A 122 -4.89 8.09 -28.09
N ALA A 123 -5.31 7.33 -27.09
CA ALA A 123 -5.43 5.87 -27.19
C ALA A 123 -6.51 5.43 -28.18
N ARG A 124 -7.58 6.23 -28.39
CA ARG A 124 -8.63 6.00 -29.40
C ARG A 124 -8.20 6.40 -30.81
N GLY A 125 -7.14 7.19 -30.95
CA GLY A 125 -6.61 7.57 -32.25
C GLY A 125 -6.72 9.05 -32.59
N GLU A 126 -7.23 9.89 -31.67
CA GLU A 126 -7.16 11.33 -31.84
C GLU A 126 -5.71 11.80 -31.79
N THR A 127 -5.30 12.61 -32.75
CA THR A 127 -3.92 13.12 -32.87
C THR A 127 -3.89 14.63 -33.12
N ASP A 128 -5.04 15.27 -33.30
CA ASP A 128 -5.09 16.72 -33.48
C ASP A 128 -4.85 17.44 -32.15
N PRO A 129 -3.72 18.18 -31.99
CA PRO A 129 -3.41 18.89 -30.76
C PRO A 129 -4.49 19.91 -30.38
N GLU A 130 -5.20 20.50 -31.34
CA GLU A 130 -6.30 21.44 -31.09
C GLU A 130 -7.46 20.74 -30.39
N VAL A 131 -7.90 19.59 -30.93
CA VAL A 131 -9.01 18.80 -30.38
C VAL A 131 -8.63 18.27 -28.99
N LEU A 132 -7.41 17.74 -28.85
CA LEU A 132 -6.91 17.20 -27.57
C LEU A 132 -6.81 18.29 -26.48
N ALA A 133 -6.33 19.50 -26.83
CA ALA A 133 -6.22 20.61 -25.88
C ALA A 133 -7.58 21.11 -25.37
N GLN A 134 -8.66 20.99 -26.19
CA GLN A 134 -10.02 21.34 -25.77
C GLN A 134 -10.61 20.41 -24.71
N LEU A 135 -10.01 19.25 -24.45
CA LEU A 135 -10.39 18.35 -23.36
C LEU A 135 -9.98 18.88 -21.96
N ALA A 136 -9.21 19.96 -21.94
CA ALA A 136 -8.82 20.63 -20.70
C ALA A 136 -10.02 21.13 -19.92
N ARG A 137 -10.05 20.88 -18.61
CA ARG A 137 -11.13 21.29 -17.70
C ARG A 137 -10.60 22.23 -16.62
N ARG A 138 -11.51 23.03 -16.07
CA ARG A 138 -11.25 23.94 -14.93
C ARG A 138 -10.00 24.83 -15.18
N GLN A 139 -9.06 24.84 -14.25
CA GLN A 139 -7.85 25.68 -14.31
C GLN A 139 -6.95 25.36 -15.53
N LEU A 140 -6.97 24.12 -16.01
CA LEU A 140 -6.16 23.73 -17.15
C LEU A 140 -6.62 24.39 -18.48
N ARG A 141 -7.86 24.90 -18.55
CA ARG A 141 -8.34 25.67 -19.72
C ARG A 141 -7.53 26.95 -19.97
N GLY A 142 -6.97 27.55 -18.92
CA GLY A 142 -6.06 28.69 -19.06
C GLY A 142 -4.72 28.37 -19.72
N LYS A 143 -4.39 27.07 -19.86
CA LYS A 143 -3.14 26.58 -20.45
C LYS A 143 -3.36 25.86 -21.81
N ILE A 144 -4.46 26.15 -22.50
CA ILE A 144 -4.74 25.54 -23.82
C ILE A 144 -3.61 25.80 -24.82
N PRO A 145 -3.00 27.02 -24.93
CA PRO A 145 -1.89 27.24 -25.85
C PRO A 145 -0.70 26.32 -25.55
N GLU A 146 -0.28 26.22 -24.29
CA GLU A 146 0.83 25.36 -23.85
C GLU A 146 0.52 23.86 -24.04
N LEU A 147 -0.75 23.47 -23.80
CA LEU A 147 -1.20 22.11 -24.05
C LEU A 147 -1.10 21.74 -25.53
N ARG A 148 -1.49 22.65 -26.42
CA ARG A 148 -1.41 22.43 -27.86
C ARG A 148 0.04 22.17 -28.30
N GLU A 149 0.99 22.94 -27.81
CA GLU A 149 2.41 22.72 -28.07
C GLU A 149 2.92 21.40 -27.49
N ALA A 150 2.53 21.09 -26.24
CA ALA A 150 2.93 19.87 -25.54
C ALA A 150 2.33 18.60 -26.17
N LEU A 151 1.22 18.70 -26.88
CA LEU A 151 0.54 17.59 -27.54
C LEU A 151 0.96 17.39 -29.00
N TYR A 152 1.87 18.24 -29.50
CA TYR A 152 2.43 18.07 -30.83
C TYR A 152 3.50 16.97 -30.83
N GLY A 153 3.14 15.81 -31.36
CA GLY A 153 4.02 14.65 -31.37
C GLY A 153 3.65 13.63 -32.46
N HIS A 154 4.28 12.47 -32.41
CA HIS A 154 4.08 11.40 -33.40
C HIS A 154 3.56 10.13 -32.73
N VAL A 155 2.23 10.03 -32.58
CA VAL A 155 1.59 8.88 -31.96
C VAL A 155 1.28 7.80 -33.00
N THR A 156 2.00 6.68 -32.93
CA THR A 156 1.81 5.52 -33.80
C THR A 156 0.75 4.56 -33.22
N GLU A 157 0.32 3.56 -34.02
CA GLU A 157 -0.58 2.51 -33.52
C GLU A 157 0.05 1.69 -32.39
N HIS A 158 1.39 1.54 -32.40
CA HIS A 158 2.10 0.90 -31.29
C HIS A 158 1.93 1.67 -29.98
N HIS A 159 2.10 2.99 -29.99
CA HIS A 159 1.89 3.84 -28.81
C HIS A 159 0.44 3.75 -28.31
N ARG A 160 -0.55 3.78 -29.21
CA ARG A 160 -1.97 3.64 -28.87
C ARG A 160 -2.28 2.31 -28.21
N PHE A 161 -1.71 1.22 -28.75
CA PHE A 161 -1.85 -0.11 -28.15
C PHE A 161 -1.30 -0.15 -26.72
N LEU A 162 -0.09 0.38 -26.50
CA LEU A 162 0.52 0.46 -25.18
C LEU A 162 -0.29 1.32 -24.22
N LEU A 163 -0.74 2.50 -24.66
CA LEU A 163 -1.59 3.39 -23.85
C LEU A 163 -2.88 2.70 -23.42
N ARG A 164 -3.60 2.03 -24.34
CA ARG A 164 -4.83 1.28 -24.00
C ARG A 164 -4.59 0.23 -22.92
N ARG A 165 -3.46 -0.49 -23.01
CA ARG A 165 -3.11 -1.54 -22.02
C ARG A 165 -2.76 -0.94 -20.66
N LEU A 166 -1.97 0.13 -20.65
CA LEU A 166 -1.53 0.78 -19.42
C LEU A 166 -2.68 1.51 -18.71
N LEU A 167 -3.54 2.20 -19.46
CA LEU A 167 -4.72 2.87 -18.91
C LEU A 167 -5.71 1.88 -18.29
N ARG A 168 -5.91 0.71 -18.93
CA ARG A 168 -6.72 -0.35 -18.32
C ARG A 168 -6.10 -0.80 -17.00
N LYS A 169 -4.79 -1.12 -17.00
CA LYS A 169 -4.10 -1.57 -15.79
C LYS A 169 -4.16 -0.54 -14.66
N ALA A 170 -4.04 0.75 -14.98
CA ALA A 170 -4.16 1.81 -13.98
C ALA A 170 -5.57 1.82 -13.34
N ARG A 171 -6.63 1.70 -14.16
CA ARG A 171 -8.02 1.60 -13.67
C ARG A 171 -8.26 0.37 -12.81
N ASP A 172 -7.72 -0.78 -13.20
CA ASP A 172 -7.86 -2.02 -12.44
C ASP A 172 -7.23 -1.86 -11.04
N LEU A 173 -6.01 -1.28 -10.97
CA LEU A 173 -5.33 -1.00 -9.70
C LEU A 173 -6.08 0.03 -8.84
N GLU A 174 -6.67 1.06 -9.44
CA GLU A 174 -7.50 2.04 -8.74
C GLU A 174 -8.76 1.40 -8.13
N ALA A 175 -9.40 0.49 -8.86
CA ALA A 175 -10.55 -0.25 -8.36
C ALA A 175 -10.17 -1.16 -7.19
N GLU A 176 -9.05 -1.91 -7.30
CA GLU A 176 -8.53 -2.74 -6.21
C GLU A 176 -8.19 -1.91 -4.96
N MET A 177 -7.59 -0.73 -5.13
CA MET A 177 -7.31 0.17 -4.01
C MET A 177 -8.60 0.67 -3.33
N ALA A 178 -9.64 0.99 -4.12
CA ALA A 178 -10.92 1.43 -3.58
C ALA A 178 -11.61 0.32 -2.76
N GLU A 179 -11.59 -0.93 -3.24
CA GLU A 179 -12.11 -2.08 -2.48
C GLU A 179 -11.37 -2.28 -1.15
N LEU A 180 -10.05 -2.12 -1.14
CA LEU A 180 -9.26 -2.20 0.09
C LEU A 180 -9.57 -1.04 1.05
N GLU A 181 -9.77 0.18 0.54
CA GLU A 181 -10.15 1.34 1.34
C GLU A 181 -11.52 1.14 2.02
N GLU A 182 -12.51 0.63 1.29
CA GLU A 182 -13.81 0.27 1.86
C GLU A 182 -13.66 -0.81 2.96
N ARG A 183 -12.81 -1.82 2.72
CA ARG A 183 -12.56 -2.87 3.71
C ARG A 183 -11.83 -2.33 4.96
N ILE A 184 -10.86 -1.44 4.77
CA ILE A 184 -10.15 -0.77 5.87
C ILE A 184 -11.14 0.06 6.71
N GLU A 185 -12.01 0.84 6.07
CA GLU A 185 -13.04 1.63 6.77
C GLU A 185 -14.00 0.75 7.56
N TRP A 186 -14.41 -0.38 6.98
CA TRP A 186 -15.25 -1.36 7.68
C TRP A 186 -14.54 -1.94 8.91
N VAL A 187 -13.27 -2.33 8.80
CA VAL A 187 -12.49 -2.84 9.94
C VAL A 187 -12.32 -1.78 11.01
N LEU A 188 -12.02 -0.53 10.64
CA LEU A 188 -11.88 0.59 11.57
C LEU A 188 -13.16 0.88 12.37
N SER A 189 -14.33 0.65 11.76
CA SER A 189 -15.63 0.81 12.42
C SER A 189 -16.09 -0.41 13.21
N SER A 190 -15.33 -1.50 13.22
CA SER A 190 -15.73 -2.75 13.86
C SER A 190 -15.71 -2.67 15.39
N GLN A 191 -16.65 -3.39 16.04
CA GLN A 191 -16.69 -3.51 17.49
C GLN A 191 -15.44 -4.22 18.07
N GLU A 192 -14.83 -5.12 17.32
CA GLU A 192 -13.62 -5.84 17.74
C GLU A 192 -12.44 -4.88 17.97
N LEU A 193 -12.24 -3.91 17.07
CA LEU A 193 -11.22 -2.87 17.24
C LEU A 193 -11.52 -1.92 18.39
N ALA A 194 -12.78 -1.57 18.60
CA ALA A 194 -13.21 -0.77 19.74
C ALA A 194 -12.90 -1.48 21.08
N GLN A 195 -13.19 -2.78 21.18
CA GLN A 195 -12.86 -3.59 22.38
C GLN A 195 -11.34 -3.68 22.62
N VAL A 196 -10.53 -3.75 21.57
CA VAL A 196 -9.06 -3.74 21.70
C VAL A 196 -8.61 -2.41 22.28
N ALA A 197 -9.15 -1.30 21.82
CA ALA A 197 -8.81 0.04 22.33
C ALA A 197 -9.21 0.20 23.82
N GLU A 198 -10.37 -0.29 24.22
CA GLU A 198 -10.81 -0.31 25.62
C GLU A 198 -9.88 -1.13 26.52
N LYS A 199 -9.54 -2.35 26.10
CA LYS A 199 -8.64 -3.24 26.87
C LYS A 199 -7.23 -2.66 27.05
N THR A 200 -6.75 -1.88 26.09
CA THR A 200 -5.41 -1.26 26.11
C THR A 200 -5.43 0.13 26.76
N GLN A 201 -6.58 0.64 27.18
CA GLN A 201 -6.77 2.03 27.67
C GLN A 201 -6.22 3.07 26.67
N SER A 202 -6.28 2.75 25.39
CA SER A 202 -5.78 3.59 24.30
C SER A 202 -6.94 4.38 23.66
N VAL A 203 -6.59 5.41 22.91
CA VAL A 203 -7.57 6.14 22.09
C VAL A 203 -8.16 5.19 21.05
N PRO A 204 -9.51 5.11 20.89
CA PRO A 204 -10.13 4.29 19.86
C PRO A 204 -9.55 4.61 18.48
N PHE A 205 -9.28 3.58 17.67
CA PHE A 205 -8.62 3.74 16.37
C PHE A 205 -9.26 4.78 15.44
N PRO A 206 -10.60 4.82 15.25
CA PRO A 206 -11.23 5.84 14.44
C PRO A 206 -10.90 7.26 14.91
N LYS A 207 -10.92 7.51 16.23
CA LYS A 207 -10.57 8.80 16.81
C LYS A 207 -9.08 9.11 16.69
N ALA A 208 -8.22 8.10 16.79
CA ALA A 208 -6.77 8.28 16.55
C ALA A 208 -6.48 8.68 15.10
N VAL A 209 -7.15 8.06 14.12
CA VAL A 209 -7.06 8.43 12.70
C VAL A 209 -7.53 9.87 12.47
N GLU A 210 -8.67 10.27 13.05
CA GLU A 210 -9.16 11.65 12.98
C GLU A 210 -8.16 12.66 13.56
N LEU A 211 -7.55 12.33 14.71
CA LEU A 211 -6.55 13.19 15.35
C LEU A 211 -5.27 13.29 14.49
N LEU A 212 -4.84 12.19 13.87
CA LEU A 212 -3.66 12.20 13.00
C LEU A 212 -3.91 12.97 11.70
N ASP A 213 -5.14 12.92 11.16
CA ASP A 213 -5.53 13.69 9.96
C ASP A 213 -5.46 15.22 10.19
N THR A 214 -5.50 15.67 11.46
CA THR A 214 -5.27 17.08 11.79
C THR A 214 -3.81 17.51 11.73
N VAL A 215 -2.87 16.58 11.64
CA VAL A 215 -1.43 16.87 11.59
C VAL A 215 -1.04 17.24 10.17
N PRO A 216 -0.39 18.40 9.92
CA PRO A 216 0.03 18.80 8.59
C PRO A 216 0.92 17.70 7.92
N GLY A 217 0.55 17.29 6.72
CA GLY A 217 1.26 16.26 5.96
C GLY A 217 0.85 14.81 6.26
N VAL A 218 -0.01 14.59 7.24
CA VAL A 218 -0.64 13.29 7.50
C VAL A 218 -2.07 13.36 6.98
N ASN A 219 -2.47 12.41 6.15
CA ASN A 219 -3.84 12.27 5.69
C ASN A 219 -4.45 10.96 6.20
N LYS A 220 -5.78 10.82 6.10
CA LYS A 220 -6.53 9.64 6.57
C LYS A 220 -5.96 8.31 6.05
N THR A 221 -5.32 8.31 4.91
CA THR A 221 -4.73 7.10 4.30
C THR A 221 -3.32 6.81 4.83
N ALA A 222 -2.62 7.83 5.33
CA ALA A 222 -1.28 7.70 5.90
C ALA A 222 -1.31 7.49 7.44
N ALA A 223 -2.41 7.87 8.09
CA ALA A 223 -2.64 7.69 9.53
C ALA A 223 -3.06 6.26 9.86
#